data_3d99c085eb3e5069da251a37591f14e8
#
_entry.id   3d99c085eb3e5069da251a37591f14e8
#
_cell.length_a   1.000
_cell.length_b   1.000
_cell.length_c   1.000
_cell.angle_alpha   90.00
_cell.angle_beta   90.00
_cell.angle_gamma   90.00
#
_symmetry.space_group_name_H-M   'P 1'
#
loop_
_entity.id
_entity.type
_entity.pdbx_description
1 polymer ?
#
loop_
_entity_poly.entity_id
_entity_poly.type
_entity_poly.pdbx_seq_one_letter_code
_entity_poly.pdbx_strand_id
1 'polypeptide(L)'
;MLVTGYDDEGTLYGLDGSQGYWGASPAEPSGYEGELFMLSDWSDKLAHAFVLGKRKEPGLTVDDIIRRGIRIMERMQEKAFYENSTAFMREDSHFTGCTDEELLRLRDRISQWIGQAIDQRAVLGWAMDPLLAQAEPSARTEALNAVRGLCWTTHDVLWVAWKAIGEYMAGAPIEWAGGLKNKTIRSVIADCFEIVKRHDEMILEHLKKGFLPA
;
A
#
# COMPACT_ATOMS: atom_id res chain seq x y z
N MET A 1 -7.44 -10.79 -1.39
CA MET A 1 -8.62 -11.68 -1.57
C MET A 1 -8.17 -13.13 -1.58
N LEU A 2 -8.75 -13.98 -0.75
CA LEU A 2 -8.47 -15.42 -0.68
C LEU A 2 -9.76 -16.17 -1.03
N VAL A 3 -9.78 -16.91 -2.15
CA VAL A 3 -10.91 -17.76 -2.52
C VAL A 3 -10.86 -19.03 -1.66
N THR A 4 -11.96 -19.32 -0.97
CA THR A 4 -12.10 -20.48 -0.08
C THR A 4 -12.97 -21.59 -0.68
N GLY A 5 -13.77 -21.29 -1.71
CA GLY A 5 -14.62 -22.26 -2.37
C GLY A 5 -15.38 -21.67 -3.56
N TYR A 6 -16.13 -22.55 -4.22
CA TYR A 6 -17.07 -22.20 -5.29
C TYR A 6 -18.25 -23.18 -5.24
N ASP A 7 -19.40 -22.75 -5.75
CA ASP A 7 -20.58 -23.60 -5.88
C ASP A 7 -20.75 -24.16 -7.31
N ASP A 8 -21.76 -24.98 -7.51
CA ASP A 8 -22.10 -25.60 -8.81
C ASP A 8 -22.61 -24.56 -9.83
N GLU A 9 -22.98 -23.35 -9.38
CA GLU A 9 -23.45 -22.22 -10.19
C GLU A 9 -22.27 -21.33 -10.61
N GLY A 10 -21.06 -21.64 -10.15
CA GLY A 10 -19.83 -20.93 -10.48
C GLY A 10 -19.59 -19.67 -9.64
N THR A 11 -20.30 -19.49 -8.53
CA THR A 11 -20.04 -18.38 -7.60
C THR A 11 -18.79 -18.65 -6.78
N LEU A 12 -17.86 -17.71 -6.73
CA LEU A 12 -16.69 -17.77 -5.84
C LEU A 12 -17.03 -17.23 -4.46
N TYR A 13 -16.57 -17.94 -3.45
CA TYR A 13 -16.61 -17.54 -2.05
C TYR A 13 -15.20 -17.31 -1.52
N GLY A 14 -15.01 -16.31 -0.69
CA GLY A 14 -13.69 -16.06 -0.16
C GLY A 14 -13.64 -15.02 0.94
N LEU A 15 -12.44 -14.80 1.44
CA LEU A 15 -12.12 -13.81 2.46
C LEU A 15 -11.43 -12.61 1.80
N ASP A 16 -11.91 -11.42 2.10
CA ASP A 16 -11.27 -10.17 1.72
C ASP A 16 -10.92 -9.37 2.97
N GLY A 17 -9.68 -9.47 3.41
CA GLY A 17 -9.18 -8.78 4.59
C GLY A 17 -9.18 -7.25 4.48
N SER A 18 -9.46 -6.70 3.29
CA SER A 18 -9.54 -5.24 3.09
C SER A 18 -10.91 -4.67 3.45
N GLN A 19 -11.98 -5.48 3.38
CA GLN A 19 -13.35 -4.97 3.52
C GLN A 19 -13.71 -4.58 4.95
N GLY A 20 -13.24 -5.28 5.97
CA GLY A 20 -13.52 -4.95 7.39
C GLY A 20 -12.85 -3.68 7.87
N TYR A 21 -11.77 -3.30 7.24
CA TYR A 21 -11.06 -2.05 7.58
C TYR A 21 -11.82 -0.79 7.12
N TRP A 22 -12.68 -0.90 6.10
CA TRP A 22 -13.27 0.25 5.40
C TRP A 22 -14.80 0.33 5.47
N GLY A 23 -15.44 -0.52 6.26
CA GLY A 23 -16.89 -0.46 6.46
C GLY A 23 -17.74 -0.79 5.22
N ALA A 24 -17.16 -1.39 4.20
CA ALA A 24 -17.94 -1.97 3.12
C ALA A 24 -18.69 -3.19 3.67
N SER A 25 -20.01 -3.15 3.62
CA SER A 25 -20.85 -4.25 4.10
C SER A 25 -20.63 -5.46 3.19
N PRO A 26 -20.11 -6.58 3.68
CA PRO A 26 -20.09 -7.79 2.87
C PRO A 26 -21.53 -8.26 2.63
N ALA A 27 -21.78 -8.87 1.48
CA ALA A 27 -23.01 -9.62 1.30
C ALA A 27 -23.03 -10.72 2.36
N GLU A 28 -23.89 -10.63 3.34
CA GLU A 28 -23.96 -11.56 4.47
C GLU A 28 -24.48 -12.94 4.01
N PRO A 29 -23.67 -13.98 4.05
CA PRO A 29 -24.19 -15.31 4.20
C PRO A 29 -24.49 -15.54 5.69
N SER A 30 -25.72 -15.86 6.00
CA SER A 30 -26.16 -16.17 7.35
C SER A 30 -25.25 -17.22 8.01
N GLY A 31 -24.57 -16.84 9.09
CA GLY A 31 -23.85 -17.75 9.97
C GLY A 31 -22.33 -17.70 9.95
N TYR A 32 -21.70 -16.75 9.27
CA TYR A 32 -20.25 -16.55 9.32
C TYR A 32 -19.91 -15.22 10.00
N GLU A 33 -19.15 -15.30 11.07
CA GLU A 33 -18.44 -14.14 11.64
C GLU A 33 -17.14 -13.97 10.85
N GLY A 34 -17.14 -13.10 9.85
CA GLY A 34 -15.94 -12.80 9.04
C GLY A 34 -16.29 -12.09 7.74
N GLU A 35 -15.28 -11.54 7.12
CA GLU A 35 -15.38 -10.79 5.87
C GLU A 35 -15.44 -11.74 4.69
N LEU A 36 -16.63 -12.21 4.35
CA LEU A 36 -16.86 -13.06 3.19
C LEU A 36 -17.25 -12.20 1.99
N PHE A 37 -16.69 -12.46 0.84
CA PHE A 37 -17.22 -11.97 -0.42
C PHE A 37 -17.86 -13.11 -1.23
N MET A 38 -18.85 -12.74 -2.03
CA MET A 38 -19.47 -13.60 -3.06
C MET A 38 -19.29 -12.90 -4.40
N LEU A 39 -18.82 -13.60 -5.40
CA LEU A 39 -18.57 -13.08 -6.73
C LEU A 39 -19.10 -14.05 -7.80
N SER A 40 -20.26 -13.76 -8.38
CA SER A 40 -20.91 -14.58 -9.40
C SER A 40 -20.37 -14.34 -10.82
N ASP A 41 -19.79 -13.15 -11.07
CA ASP A 41 -19.27 -12.73 -12.38
C ASP A 41 -17.74 -12.57 -12.37
N TRP A 42 -17.08 -13.44 -11.61
CA TRP A 42 -15.63 -13.36 -11.37
C TRP A 42 -14.78 -13.55 -12.64
N SER A 43 -15.25 -14.35 -13.60
CA SER A 43 -14.53 -14.61 -14.85
C SER A 43 -14.28 -13.33 -15.64
N ASP A 44 -15.19 -12.37 -15.56
CA ASP A 44 -15.12 -11.10 -16.29
C ASP A 44 -14.31 -10.04 -15.53
N LYS A 45 -14.09 -10.27 -14.22
CA LYS A 45 -13.45 -9.29 -13.31
C LYS A 45 -12.04 -9.67 -12.87
N LEU A 46 -11.69 -10.96 -12.93
CA LEU A 46 -10.37 -11.42 -12.50
C LEU A 46 -9.37 -11.39 -13.67
N ALA A 47 -8.37 -10.53 -13.55
CA ALA A 47 -7.24 -10.51 -14.47
C ALA A 47 -6.28 -11.70 -14.24
N HIS A 48 -6.15 -12.16 -12.99
CA HIS A 48 -5.25 -13.24 -12.59
C HIS A 48 -5.82 -14.04 -11.42
N ALA A 49 -5.66 -15.35 -11.45
CA ALA A 49 -5.95 -16.26 -10.35
C ALA A 49 -4.71 -17.05 -9.96
N PHE A 50 -4.46 -17.21 -8.67
CA PHE A 50 -3.37 -18.03 -8.14
C PHE A 50 -3.98 -19.20 -7.38
N VAL A 51 -3.57 -20.43 -7.73
CA VAL A 51 -3.96 -21.63 -7.01
C VAL A 51 -2.86 -21.99 -6.01
N LEU A 52 -3.22 -22.05 -4.73
CA LEU A 52 -2.31 -22.51 -3.69
C LEU A 52 -2.21 -24.04 -3.78
N GLY A 53 -1.02 -24.51 -4.16
CA GLY A 53 -0.70 -25.95 -4.17
C GLY A 53 -0.30 -26.48 -2.79
N LYS A 54 0.29 -27.67 -2.75
CA LYS A 54 0.86 -28.23 -1.51
C LYS A 54 1.96 -27.31 -0.99
N ARG A 55 1.98 -27.08 0.32
CA ARG A 55 3.08 -26.35 1.00
C ARG A 55 4.41 -27.02 0.64
N LYS A 56 5.30 -26.26 0.04
CA LYS A 56 6.70 -26.62 -0.12
C LYS A 56 7.51 -25.91 0.96
N GLU A 57 8.56 -26.55 1.45
CA GLU A 57 9.53 -25.85 2.30
C GLU A 57 10.02 -24.62 1.54
N PRO A 58 10.01 -23.44 2.16
CA PRO A 58 10.49 -22.23 1.51
C PRO A 58 11.98 -22.41 1.21
N GLY A 59 12.32 -22.51 -0.07
CA GLY A 59 13.72 -22.54 -0.53
C GLY A 59 14.43 -21.20 -0.38
N LEU A 60 13.78 -20.20 0.28
CA LEU A 60 14.30 -18.86 0.48
C LEU A 60 14.45 -18.58 1.97
N THR A 61 15.62 -18.12 2.34
CA THR A 61 15.86 -17.57 3.68
C THR A 61 15.29 -16.15 3.82
N VAL A 62 15.15 -15.67 5.05
CA VAL A 62 14.78 -14.26 5.32
C VAL A 62 15.78 -13.31 4.62
N ASP A 63 17.07 -13.65 4.66
CA ASP A 63 18.13 -12.89 3.99
C ASP A 63 17.90 -12.78 2.47
N ASP A 64 17.48 -13.87 1.84
CA ASP A 64 17.20 -13.88 0.39
C ASP A 64 16.01 -12.98 0.05
N ILE A 65 14.98 -13.00 0.90
CA ILE A 65 13.80 -12.13 0.76
C ILE A 65 14.22 -10.67 0.89
N ILE A 66 14.99 -10.32 1.91
CA ILE A 66 15.46 -8.95 2.13
C ILE A 66 16.36 -8.49 0.99
N ARG A 67 17.31 -9.31 0.53
CA ARG A 67 18.16 -8.97 -0.63
C ARG A 67 17.36 -8.77 -1.91
N ARG A 68 16.27 -9.50 -2.11
CA ARG A 68 15.35 -9.25 -3.23
C ARG A 68 14.63 -7.93 -3.05
N GLY A 69 14.18 -7.61 -1.84
CA GLY A 69 13.58 -6.32 -1.49
C GLY A 69 14.50 -5.14 -1.80
N ILE A 70 15.77 -5.23 -1.39
CA ILE A 70 16.80 -4.23 -1.70
C ILE A 70 16.86 -3.95 -3.21
N ARG A 71 16.97 -5.00 -4.04
CA ARG A 71 17.01 -4.85 -5.51
C ARG A 71 15.75 -4.23 -6.10
N ILE A 72 14.58 -4.51 -5.51
CA ILE A 72 13.32 -3.90 -5.96
C ILE A 72 13.33 -2.41 -5.62
N MET A 73 13.73 -2.03 -4.40
CA MET A 73 13.79 -0.63 -3.98
C MET A 73 14.79 0.16 -4.82
N GLU A 74 15.96 -0.39 -5.14
CA GLU A 74 16.94 0.24 -6.05
C GLU A 74 16.32 0.54 -7.42
N ARG A 75 15.62 -0.42 -8.02
CA ARG A 75 14.92 -0.20 -9.30
C ARG A 75 13.80 0.83 -9.23
N MET A 76 13.12 0.93 -8.09
CA MET A 76 12.10 1.96 -7.89
C MET A 76 12.72 3.36 -7.82
N GLN A 77 13.87 3.51 -7.17
CA GLN A 77 14.61 4.77 -7.13
C GLN A 77 15.09 5.19 -8.54
N GLU A 78 15.60 4.25 -9.35
CA GLU A 78 16.00 4.52 -10.74
C GLU A 78 14.85 5.06 -11.62
N LYS A 79 13.59 4.74 -11.29
CA LYS A 79 12.40 5.20 -12.03
C LYS A 79 11.94 6.60 -11.66
N ALA A 80 12.59 7.26 -10.72
CA ALA A 80 12.23 8.60 -10.24
C ALA A 80 10.72 8.74 -9.90
N PHE A 81 10.13 7.69 -9.30
CA PHE A 81 8.68 7.62 -9.08
C PHE A 81 8.18 8.77 -8.21
N TYR A 82 8.85 9.02 -7.09
CA TYR A 82 8.44 10.09 -6.16
C TYR A 82 8.66 11.48 -6.74
N GLU A 83 9.76 11.69 -7.47
CA GLU A 83 10.06 12.95 -8.15
C GLU A 83 8.99 13.29 -9.19
N ASN A 84 8.62 12.31 -9.99
CA ASN A 84 7.56 12.46 -11.00
C ASN A 84 6.20 12.72 -10.35
N SER A 85 5.88 12.01 -9.26
CA SER A 85 4.62 12.19 -8.52
C SER A 85 4.55 13.55 -7.84
N THR A 86 5.65 14.01 -7.23
CA THR A 86 5.78 15.34 -6.63
C THR A 86 5.63 16.43 -7.67
N ALA A 87 6.34 16.33 -8.80
CA ALA A 87 6.24 17.28 -9.90
C ALA A 87 4.83 17.34 -10.46
N PHE A 88 4.18 16.17 -10.67
CA PHE A 88 2.80 16.09 -11.11
C PHE A 88 1.84 16.84 -10.17
N MET A 89 1.95 16.63 -8.85
CA MET A 89 1.07 17.29 -7.87
C MET A 89 1.28 18.80 -7.81
N ARG A 90 2.48 19.31 -8.12
CA ARG A 90 2.81 20.74 -8.12
C ARG A 90 2.45 21.45 -9.41
N GLU A 91 2.26 20.73 -10.51
CA GLU A 91 1.96 21.31 -11.82
C GLU A 91 0.46 21.65 -11.95
N ASP A 92 0.14 22.94 -11.94
CA ASP A 92 -1.24 23.44 -11.95
C ASP A 92 -2.00 23.02 -13.22
N SER A 93 -1.34 22.89 -14.37
CA SER A 93 -1.95 22.56 -15.65
C SER A 93 -2.65 21.19 -15.67
N HIS A 94 -2.21 20.27 -14.82
CA HIS A 94 -2.86 18.95 -14.70
C HIS A 94 -4.24 18.99 -14.02
N PHE A 95 -4.60 20.09 -13.36
CA PHE A 95 -5.81 20.19 -12.53
C PHE A 95 -6.76 21.32 -12.94
N THR A 96 -6.24 22.41 -13.48
CA THR A 96 -7.04 23.62 -13.75
C THR A 96 -7.99 23.51 -14.94
N GLY A 97 -7.72 22.62 -15.88
CA GLY A 97 -8.56 22.37 -17.06
C GLY A 97 -9.48 21.16 -16.94
N CYS A 98 -9.38 20.40 -15.85
CA CYS A 98 -10.13 19.17 -15.67
C CYS A 98 -11.58 19.41 -15.26
N THR A 99 -12.49 18.60 -15.79
CA THR A 99 -13.86 18.48 -15.29
C THR A 99 -13.87 17.83 -13.91
N ASP A 100 -14.96 17.99 -13.16
CA ASP A 100 -15.10 17.36 -11.84
C ASP A 100 -15.04 15.81 -11.92
N GLU A 101 -15.55 15.22 -13.01
CA GLU A 101 -15.47 13.78 -13.23
C GLU A 101 -14.03 13.29 -13.49
N GLU A 102 -13.23 14.04 -14.23
CA GLU A 102 -11.81 13.73 -14.44
C GLU A 102 -11.01 13.86 -13.15
N LEU A 103 -11.29 14.90 -12.36
CA LEU A 103 -10.66 15.07 -11.04
C LEU A 103 -11.04 13.97 -10.07
N LEU A 104 -12.29 13.51 -10.09
CA LEU A 104 -12.73 12.40 -9.24
C LEU A 104 -11.97 11.11 -9.59
N ARG A 105 -11.87 10.78 -10.89
CA ARG A 105 -11.10 9.61 -11.35
C ARG A 105 -9.61 9.71 -10.97
N LEU A 106 -9.03 10.90 -11.07
CA LEU A 106 -7.64 11.14 -10.69
C LEU A 106 -7.46 10.99 -9.18
N ARG A 107 -8.36 11.58 -8.39
CA ARG A 107 -8.40 11.43 -6.94
C ARG A 107 -8.43 9.95 -6.54
N ASP A 108 -9.33 9.18 -7.12
CA ASP A 108 -9.48 7.75 -6.78
C ASP A 108 -8.19 6.96 -7.06
N ARG A 109 -7.50 7.25 -8.16
CA ARG A 109 -6.21 6.61 -8.46
C ARG A 109 -5.13 6.99 -7.46
N ILE A 110 -5.02 8.27 -7.11
CA ILE A 110 -4.04 8.75 -6.13
C ILE A 110 -4.34 8.15 -4.76
N SER A 111 -5.60 8.15 -4.36
CA SER A 111 -6.06 7.58 -3.10
C SER A 111 -5.78 6.09 -2.99
N GLN A 112 -6.11 5.31 -4.02
CA GLN A 112 -5.80 3.87 -4.04
C GLN A 112 -4.31 3.61 -3.91
N TRP A 113 -3.48 4.38 -4.60
CA TRP A 113 -2.04 4.22 -4.49
C TRP A 113 -1.52 4.56 -3.08
N ILE A 114 -1.98 5.68 -2.50
CA ILE A 114 -1.60 6.08 -1.13
C ILE A 114 -2.08 5.02 -0.13
N GLY A 115 -3.32 4.55 -0.24
CA GLY A 115 -3.89 3.51 0.64
C GLY A 115 -3.08 2.22 0.59
N GLN A 116 -2.75 1.73 -0.61
CA GLN A 116 -1.89 0.56 -0.75
C GLN A 116 -0.51 0.76 -0.14
N ALA A 117 0.08 1.96 -0.28
CA ALA A 117 1.37 2.27 0.31
C ALA A 117 1.30 2.31 1.85
N ILE A 118 0.21 2.81 2.43
CA ILE A 118 -0.07 2.79 3.88
C ILE A 118 -0.06 1.34 4.38
N ASP A 119 -0.88 0.48 3.76
CA ASP A 119 -1.02 -0.92 4.14
C ASP A 119 0.32 -1.68 4.04
N GLN A 120 1.07 -1.45 2.96
CA GLN A 120 2.38 -2.07 2.79
C GLN A 120 3.36 -1.67 3.90
N ARG A 121 3.36 -0.41 4.35
CA ARG A 121 4.22 0.04 5.44
C ARG A 121 3.82 -0.57 6.78
N ALA A 122 2.53 -0.65 7.07
CA ALA A 122 2.03 -1.32 8.27
C ALA A 122 2.40 -2.81 8.28
N VAL A 123 2.16 -3.53 7.18
CA VAL A 123 2.51 -4.96 7.07
C VAL A 123 4.01 -5.19 7.26
N LEU A 124 4.86 -4.36 6.64
CA LEU A 124 6.31 -4.45 6.82
C LEU A 124 6.72 -4.15 8.27
N GLY A 125 6.13 -3.14 8.91
CA GLY A 125 6.37 -2.83 10.31
C GLY A 125 6.04 -4.02 11.23
N TRP A 126 4.87 -4.61 11.07
CA TRP A 126 4.46 -5.79 11.85
C TRP A 126 5.29 -7.04 11.55
N ALA A 127 5.66 -7.27 10.29
CA ALA A 127 6.47 -8.43 9.91
C ALA A 127 7.86 -8.43 10.56
N MET A 128 8.37 -7.29 11.00
CA MET A 128 9.65 -7.18 11.68
C MET A 128 9.56 -7.51 13.18
N ASP A 129 8.38 -7.38 13.81
CA ASP A 129 8.22 -7.64 15.24
C ASP A 129 8.66 -9.05 15.67
N PRO A 130 8.22 -10.15 15.04
CA PRO A 130 8.66 -11.48 15.42
C PRO A 130 10.14 -11.74 15.09
N LEU A 131 10.70 -11.08 14.08
CA LEU A 131 12.13 -11.18 13.75
C LEU A 131 12.98 -10.50 14.82
N LEU A 132 12.55 -9.36 15.33
CA LEU A 132 13.24 -8.59 16.35
C LEU A 132 13.10 -9.21 17.75
N ALA A 133 11.94 -9.82 18.06
CA ALA A 133 11.70 -10.42 19.36
C ALA A 133 12.64 -11.61 19.70
N GLN A 134 13.20 -12.25 18.67
CA GLN A 134 14.07 -13.43 18.82
C GLN A 134 15.53 -13.15 18.43
N ALA A 135 15.85 -11.91 18.06
CA ALA A 135 17.16 -11.58 17.50
C ALA A 135 18.13 -11.11 18.59
N GLU A 136 19.33 -11.64 18.57
CA GLU A 136 20.44 -11.13 19.37
C GLU A 136 20.92 -9.77 18.80
N PRO A 137 21.45 -8.89 19.67
CA PRO A 137 22.00 -7.61 19.25
C PRO A 137 23.07 -7.77 18.15
N SER A 138 22.86 -7.13 17.03
CA SER A 138 23.75 -7.20 15.86
C SER A 138 23.47 -6.05 14.90
N ALA A 139 24.35 -5.81 13.95
CA ALA A 139 24.10 -4.84 12.89
C ALA A 139 22.80 -5.11 12.09
N ARG A 140 22.39 -6.38 11.98
CA ARG A 140 21.12 -6.77 11.35
C ARG A 140 19.93 -6.34 12.21
N THR A 141 19.99 -6.59 13.50
CA THR A 141 18.92 -6.20 14.45
C THR A 141 18.77 -4.69 14.50
N GLU A 142 19.88 -3.95 14.49
CA GLU A 142 19.88 -2.49 14.42
C GLU A 142 19.23 -2.00 13.11
N ALA A 143 19.60 -2.59 11.98
CA ALA A 143 19.02 -2.27 10.68
C ALA A 143 17.51 -2.53 10.65
N LEU A 144 17.05 -3.69 11.12
CA LEU A 144 15.62 -4.03 11.18
C LEU A 144 14.83 -3.08 12.09
N ASN A 145 15.38 -2.70 13.24
CA ASN A 145 14.76 -1.73 14.16
C ASN A 145 14.62 -0.35 13.49
N ALA A 146 15.66 0.12 12.82
CA ALA A 146 15.61 1.38 12.09
C ALA A 146 14.57 1.35 10.97
N VAL A 147 14.55 0.27 10.19
CA VAL A 147 13.57 0.08 9.10
C VAL A 147 12.14 0.01 9.64
N ARG A 148 11.92 -0.72 10.75
CA ARG A 148 10.62 -0.77 11.42
C ARG A 148 10.13 0.63 11.81
N GLY A 149 10.98 1.41 12.46
CA GLY A 149 10.67 2.78 12.85
C GLY A 149 10.31 3.67 11.64
N LEU A 150 11.11 3.57 10.57
CA LEU A 150 10.85 4.30 9.33
C LEU A 150 9.56 3.85 8.63
N CYS A 151 9.22 2.57 8.64
CA CYS A 151 7.94 2.08 8.12
C CYS A 151 6.76 2.74 8.83
N TRP A 152 6.76 2.80 10.16
CA TRP A 152 5.69 3.44 10.92
C TRP A 152 5.63 4.95 10.68
N THR A 153 6.76 5.63 10.68
CA THR A 153 6.79 7.07 10.38
C THR A 153 6.29 7.35 8.96
N THR A 154 6.66 6.51 7.99
CA THR A 154 6.19 6.63 6.60
C THR A 154 4.70 6.38 6.49
N HIS A 155 4.19 5.36 7.21
CA HIS A 155 2.77 5.10 7.33
C HIS A 155 2.01 6.35 7.80
N ASP A 156 2.46 7.00 8.86
CA ASP A 156 1.81 8.20 9.41
C ASP A 156 1.84 9.38 8.43
N VAL A 157 2.96 9.57 7.72
CA VAL A 157 3.08 10.60 6.67
C VAL A 157 2.10 10.34 5.51
N LEU A 158 1.98 9.10 5.08
CA LEU A 158 1.04 8.71 4.03
C LEU A 158 -0.42 8.92 4.48
N TRP A 159 -0.74 8.71 5.75
CA TRP A 159 -2.04 9.05 6.32
C TRP A 159 -2.36 10.54 6.23
N VAL A 160 -1.37 11.42 6.42
CA VAL A 160 -1.55 12.87 6.21
C VAL A 160 -1.92 13.15 4.75
N ALA A 161 -1.21 12.56 3.79
CA ALA A 161 -1.51 12.72 2.37
C ALA A 161 -2.92 12.20 2.02
N TRP A 162 -3.30 11.07 2.58
CA TRP A 162 -4.61 10.45 2.35
C TRP A 162 -5.76 11.27 2.93
N LYS A 163 -5.60 11.77 4.14
CA LYS A 163 -6.57 12.71 4.74
C LYS A 163 -6.66 14.02 3.95
N ALA A 164 -5.54 14.53 3.45
CA ALA A 164 -5.53 15.74 2.62
C ALA A 164 -6.33 15.58 1.33
N ILE A 165 -6.32 14.39 0.73
CA ILE A 165 -7.12 14.09 -0.46
C ILE A 165 -8.62 13.86 -0.15
N GLY A 166 -9.00 13.81 1.12
CA GLY A 166 -10.40 13.79 1.55
C GLY A 166 -11.01 12.40 1.81
N GLU A 167 -10.21 11.35 1.95
CA GLU A 167 -10.73 9.97 2.11
C GLU A 167 -11.51 9.74 3.41
N TYR A 168 -11.25 10.53 4.45
CA TYR A 168 -11.90 10.38 5.76
C TYR A 168 -13.02 11.35 6.05
N MET A 169 -13.37 12.22 5.12
CA MET A 169 -14.40 13.23 5.38
C MET A 169 -15.77 12.72 4.92
N ALA A 170 -16.77 12.83 5.77
CA ALA A 170 -18.14 12.59 5.39
C ALA A 170 -18.62 13.69 4.43
N GLY A 171 -18.96 13.34 3.20
CA GLY A 171 -19.42 14.26 2.15
C GLY A 171 -19.59 13.55 0.82
N ALA A 172 -20.17 14.21 -0.16
CA ALA A 172 -20.27 13.65 -1.50
C ALA A 172 -18.89 13.60 -2.17
N PRO A 173 -18.51 12.48 -2.80
CA PRO A 173 -17.22 12.34 -3.47
C PRO A 173 -16.88 13.46 -4.45
N ILE A 174 -17.87 14.07 -5.06
CA ILE A 174 -17.70 15.15 -6.05
C ILE A 174 -17.19 16.46 -5.40
N GLU A 175 -17.54 16.72 -4.15
CA GLU A 175 -17.06 17.90 -3.42
C GLU A 175 -15.56 17.78 -3.13
N TRP A 176 -15.05 16.57 -3.02
CA TRP A 176 -13.65 16.28 -2.75
C TRP A 176 -12.77 16.28 -4.00
N ALA A 177 -13.34 16.03 -5.16
CA ALA A 177 -12.64 16.22 -6.43
C ALA A 177 -12.14 17.67 -6.55
N GLY A 178 -12.93 18.64 -6.07
CA GLY A 178 -12.55 20.04 -5.96
C GLY A 178 -11.33 20.31 -5.09
N GLY A 179 -11.02 19.43 -4.14
CA GLY A 179 -9.80 19.52 -3.32
C GLY A 179 -8.53 19.46 -4.15
N LEU A 180 -8.51 18.69 -5.25
CA LEU A 180 -7.36 18.66 -6.17
C LEU A 180 -7.17 19.95 -6.97
N LYS A 181 -8.17 20.83 -7.08
CA LYS A 181 -8.02 22.20 -7.62
C LYS A 181 -7.27 23.11 -6.65
N ASN A 182 -7.26 22.75 -5.35
CA ASN A 182 -6.59 23.55 -4.33
C ASN A 182 -5.09 23.27 -4.29
N LYS A 183 -4.29 24.28 -4.68
CA LYS A 183 -2.84 24.18 -4.71
C LYS A 183 -2.22 23.84 -3.35
N THR A 184 -2.79 24.34 -2.25
CA THR A 184 -2.29 24.04 -0.89
C THR A 184 -2.45 22.55 -0.57
N ILE A 185 -3.58 21.95 -0.90
CA ILE A 185 -3.82 20.50 -0.70
C ILE A 185 -2.81 19.70 -1.52
N ARG A 186 -2.64 20.03 -2.79
CA ARG A 186 -1.66 19.35 -3.65
C ARG A 186 -0.22 19.50 -3.14
N SER A 187 0.14 20.69 -2.62
CA SER A 187 1.46 20.91 -2.00
C SER A 187 1.67 20.02 -0.79
N VAL A 188 0.67 19.86 0.10
CA VAL A 188 0.77 18.94 1.24
C VAL A 188 1.02 17.50 0.78
N ILE A 189 0.31 17.03 -0.24
CA ILE A 189 0.49 15.68 -0.79
C ILE A 189 1.90 15.54 -1.40
N ALA A 190 2.35 16.53 -2.17
CA ALA A 190 3.68 16.55 -2.75
C ALA A 190 4.79 16.52 -1.69
N ASP A 191 4.64 17.30 -0.62
CA ASP A 191 5.60 17.34 0.49
C ASP A 191 5.64 15.99 1.23
N CYS A 192 4.49 15.31 1.40
CA CYS A 192 4.44 13.96 1.93
C CYS A 192 5.22 12.98 1.04
N PHE A 193 5.10 13.06 -0.29
CA PHE A 193 5.85 12.20 -1.21
C PHE A 193 7.37 12.42 -1.12
N GLU A 194 7.82 13.67 -0.94
CA GLU A 194 9.24 13.96 -0.70
C GLU A 194 9.76 13.34 0.62
N ILE A 195 8.95 13.39 1.67
CA ILE A 195 9.31 12.76 2.95
C ILE A 195 9.37 11.25 2.79
N VAL A 196 8.38 10.63 2.14
CA VAL A 196 8.35 9.19 1.87
C VAL A 196 9.57 8.75 1.06
N LYS A 197 9.95 9.52 0.04
CA LYS A 197 11.17 9.27 -0.74
C LYS A 197 12.40 9.18 0.17
N ARG A 198 12.61 10.18 1.02
CA ARG A 198 13.76 10.20 1.95
C ARG A 198 13.73 9.01 2.91
N HIS A 199 12.56 8.64 3.42
CA HIS A 199 12.44 7.46 4.28
C HIS A 199 12.78 6.17 3.52
N ASP A 200 12.36 6.03 2.26
CA ASP A 200 12.70 4.87 1.45
C ASP A 200 14.20 4.80 1.13
N GLU A 201 14.86 5.94 0.91
CA GLU A 201 16.31 6.01 0.78
C GLU A 201 17.02 5.55 2.07
N MET A 202 16.55 6.02 3.23
CA MET A 202 17.08 5.60 4.53
C MET A 202 16.82 4.12 4.82
N ILE A 203 15.61 3.61 4.50
CA ILE A 203 15.29 2.17 4.61
C ILE A 203 16.28 1.35 3.79
N LEU A 204 16.50 1.74 2.53
CA LEU A 204 17.41 1.04 1.65
C LEU A 204 18.85 1.05 2.19
N GLU A 205 19.31 2.17 2.72
CA GLU A 205 20.64 2.30 3.32
C GLU A 205 20.79 1.37 4.53
N HIS A 206 19.81 1.37 5.45
CA HIS A 206 19.83 0.47 6.61
C HIS A 206 19.82 -1.01 6.21
N LEU A 207 18.98 -1.39 5.24
CA LEU A 207 18.95 -2.76 4.75
C LEU A 207 20.27 -3.18 4.10
N LYS A 208 20.88 -2.31 3.29
CA LYS A 208 22.20 -2.57 2.70
C LYS A 208 23.26 -2.78 3.78
N LYS A 209 23.31 -1.89 4.76
CA LYS A 209 24.27 -1.99 5.87
C LYS A 209 24.11 -3.27 6.70
N GLY A 210 22.90 -3.74 6.91
CA GLY A 210 22.62 -4.93 7.72
C GLY A 210 22.74 -6.26 6.98
N PHE A 211 22.52 -6.27 5.64
CA PHE A 211 22.29 -7.51 4.89
C PHE A 211 23.19 -7.71 3.65
N LEU A 212 23.96 -6.71 3.26
CA LEU A 212 24.97 -6.87 2.23
C LEU A 212 26.37 -6.94 2.86
N PRO A 213 27.29 -7.71 2.29
CA PRO A 213 28.68 -7.70 2.72
C PRO A 213 29.30 -6.31 2.52
N ALA A 214 30.15 -5.93 3.46
CA ALA A 214 30.94 -4.70 3.37
C ALA A 214 31.93 -4.74 2.22
#